data_8ac4d7fb788188b7b452c517e0a0c0c7
#
_entry.id   8ac4d7fb788188b7b452c517e0a0c0c7
#
_cell.length_a   1.000
_cell.length_b   1.000
_cell.length_c   1.000
_cell.angle_alpha   90.00
_cell.angle_beta   90.00
_cell.angle_gamma   90.00
#
_symmetry.space_group_name_H-M   'P 1'
#
loop_
_entity.id
_entity.type
_entity.pdbx_description
1 polymer ?
#
loop_
_entity_poly.entity_id
_entity_poly.type
_entity_poly.pdbx_seq_one_letter_code
_entity_poly.pdbx_strand_id
1 'polypeptide(L)'
;MNKLLILPITAILILSCSPKKETKAIEYDYSDVDDLTIFWNDILSVESDKYFAYIYSPTCGHCNEIKQDVITYALVNKGTLYFVPFNKMIPIIIDRTLPLEKDKVEDLGIVGTPSMFLVVNHVVKENYVGKKEIVKTLTND
;
A
#
# COMPACT_ATOMS: atom_id res chain seq x y z
N MET A 1 -15.40 81.14 9.09
CA MET A 1 -14.16 80.43 9.43
C MET A 1 -14.54 79.06 9.92
N ASN A 2 -14.63 78.10 9.00
CA ASN A 2 -15.01 76.69 9.32
C ASN A 2 -13.77 75.89 9.51
N LYS A 3 -13.55 75.40 10.73
CA LYS A 3 -12.49 74.42 11.05
C LYS A 3 -12.99 73.01 10.74
N LEU A 4 -12.47 72.49 9.64
CA LEU A 4 -12.70 71.10 9.26
C LEU A 4 -11.87 70.18 10.16
N LEU A 5 -12.56 69.40 10.99
CA LEU A 5 -11.95 68.41 11.87
C LEU A 5 -11.69 67.12 11.07
N ILE A 6 -10.45 66.85 10.74
CA ILE A 6 -10.05 65.59 10.09
C ILE A 6 -9.81 64.55 11.18
N LEU A 7 -10.69 63.55 11.30
CA LEU A 7 -10.50 62.39 12.11
C LEU A 7 -9.60 61.36 11.37
N PRO A 8 -8.56 60.81 11.98
CA PRO A 8 -7.79 59.75 11.39
C PRO A 8 -8.54 58.42 11.53
N ILE A 9 -8.85 57.79 10.38
CA ILE A 9 -9.39 56.45 10.32
C ILE A 9 -8.24 55.49 10.59
N THR A 10 -8.18 54.98 11.82
CA THR A 10 -7.26 53.87 12.16
C THR A 10 -7.80 52.57 11.59
N ALA A 11 -7.21 52.09 10.49
CA ALA A 11 -7.53 50.79 9.92
C ALA A 11 -6.95 49.71 10.83
N ILE A 12 -7.84 49.01 11.56
CA ILE A 12 -7.48 47.81 12.34
C ILE A 12 -7.39 46.65 11.38
N LEU A 13 -6.17 46.27 10.99
CA LEU A 13 -5.88 45.00 10.29
C LEU A 13 -6.07 43.87 11.28
N ILE A 14 -7.25 43.23 11.24
CA ILE A 14 -7.51 41.98 11.93
C ILE A 14 -6.79 40.90 11.14
N LEU A 15 -5.60 40.50 11.58
CA LEU A 15 -4.92 39.28 11.12
C LEU A 15 -5.76 38.08 11.57
N SER A 16 -6.64 37.61 10.65
CA SER A 16 -7.37 36.37 10.84
C SER A 16 -6.40 35.20 10.73
N CYS A 17 -5.83 34.81 11.85
CA CYS A 17 -5.08 33.58 11.98
C CYS A 17 -6.07 32.42 12.05
N SER A 18 -6.48 31.88 10.90
CA SER A 18 -7.28 30.64 10.84
C SER A 18 -6.39 29.50 11.34
N PRO A 19 -6.79 28.76 12.41
CA PRO A 19 -6.05 27.57 12.81
C PRO A 19 -6.15 26.57 11.66
N LYS A 20 -5.00 26.24 11.03
CA LYS A 20 -4.90 25.06 10.16
C LYS A 20 -5.29 23.87 11.03
N LYS A 21 -6.46 23.27 10.76
CA LYS A 21 -6.77 21.93 11.26
C LYS A 21 -5.69 21.00 10.68
N GLU A 22 -4.73 20.63 11.50
CA GLU A 22 -3.86 19.50 11.21
C GLU A 22 -4.77 18.27 11.17
N THR A 23 -5.10 17.84 9.97
CA THR A 23 -5.74 16.54 9.74
C THR A 23 -4.65 15.52 10.08
N LYS A 24 -4.72 14.93 11.29
CA LYS A 24 -3.83 13.84 11.68
C LYS A 24 -3.98 12.76 10.63
N ALA A 25 -2.89 12.48 9.89
CA ALA A 25 -2.89 11.41 8.90
C ALA A 25 -3.24 10.10 9.63
N ILE A 26 -4.16 9.33 9.07
CA ILE A 26 -4.50 8.02 9.61
C ILE A 26 -3.29 7.13 9.38
N GLU A 27 -2.75 6.56 10.46
CA GLU A 27 -1.66 5.60 10.39
C GLU A 27 -2.25 4.20 10.51
N TYR A 28 -2.09 3.40 9.46
CA TYR A 28 -2.56 2.02 9.40
C TYR A 28 -1.51 1.03 9.86
N ASP A 29 -1.96 -0.11 10.38
CA ASP A 29 -1.10 -1.27 10.63
C ASP A 29 -1.64 -2.51 9.90
N TYR A 30 -0.87 -3.58 9.82
CA TYR A 30 -1.28 -4.82 9.16
C TYR A 30 -2.50 -5.47 9.81
N SER A 31 -2.75 -5.23 11.10
CA SER A 31 -4.00 -5.63 11.78
C SER A 31 -5.27 -4.95 11.25
N ASP A 32 -5.13 -3.83 10.54
CA ASP A 32 -6.28 -3.14 9.92
C ASP A 32 -6.77 -3.84 8.64
N VAL A 33 -6.03 -4.85 8.17
CA VAL A 33 -6.31 -5.63 6.96
C VAL A 33 -6.32 -7.13 7.21
N ASP A 34 -6.60 -7.55 8.44
CA ASP A 34 -6.67 -8.97 8.82
C ASP A 34 -7.70 -9.74 7.98
N ASP A 35 -8.80 -9.10 7.58
CA ASP A 35 -9.84 -9.65 6.69
C ASP A 35 -9.39 -9.83 5.24
N LEU A 36 -8.29 -9.19 4.84
CA LEU A 36 -7.63 -9.34 3.54
C LEU A 36 -6.37 -10.22 3.61
N THR A 37 -6.10 -10.82 4.77
CA THR A 37 -4.92 -11.66 4.96
C THR A 37 -5.25 -13.11 4.61
N ILE A 38 -4.40 -13.71 3.77
CA ILE A 38 -4.51 -15.10 3.31
C ILE A 38 -3.22 -15.86 3.62
N PHE A 39 -3.31 -17.21 3.63
CA PHE A 39 -2.12 -18.05 3.77
C PHE A 39 -1.42 -18.26 2.41
N TRP A 40 -0.14 -18.60 2.46
CA TRP A 40 0.64 -18.90 1.25
C TRP A 40 -0.02 -19.98 0.38
N ASN A 41 -0.54 -21.04 1.00
CA ASN A 41 -1.17 -22.15 0.26
C ASN A 41 -2.46 -21.75 -0.46
N ASP A 42 -3.08 -20.64 -0.03
CA ASP A 42 -4.33 -20.15 -0.60
C ASP A 42 -4.10 -19.06 -1.66
N ILE A 43 -2.82 -18.72 -1.94
CA ILE A 43 -2.45 -17.59 -2.79
C ILE A 43 -3.00 -17.67 -4.22
N LEU A 44 -3.34 -18.86 -4.71
CA LEU A 44 -3.97 -19.09 -6.02
C LEU A 44 -5.44 -19.51 -5.91
N SER A 45 -6.04 -19.51 -4.71
CA SER A 45 -7.39 -20.03 -4.46
C SER A 45 -8.40 -18.95 -4.09
N VAL A 46 -8.03 -17.68 -4.18
CA VAL A 46 -8.93 -16.55 -3.91
C VAL A 46 -10.05 -16.50 -4.95
N GLU A 47 -11.30 -16.27 -4.50
CA GLU A 47 -12.48 -16.13 -5.36
C GLU A 47 -12.50 -14.78 -6.10
N SER A 48 -11.46 -14.51 -6.87
CA SER A 48 -11.33 -13.32 -7.70
C SER A 48 -10.55 -13.66 -8.96
N ASP A 49 -11.01 -13.20 -10.10
CA ASP A 49 -10.36 -13.47 -11.39
C ASP A 49 -9.04 -12.70 -11.55
N LYS A 50 -8.90 -11.57 -10.86
CA LYS A 50 -7.69 -10.74 -10.91
C LYS A 50 -7.44 -10.06 -9.57
N TYR A 51 -6.27 -10.26 -8.99
CA TYR A 51 -5.85 -9.63 -7.74
C TYR A 51 -4.34 -9.58 -7.58
N PHE A 52 -3.88 -8.75 -6.67
CA PHE A 52 -2.52 -8.76 -6.16
C PHE A 52 -2.41 -9.58 -4.88
N ALA A 53 -1.33 -10.33 -4.74
CA ALA A 53 -0.93 -10.98 -3.50
C ALA A 53 0.37 -10.37 -3.01
N TYR A 54 0.31 -9.59 -1.93
CA TYR A 54 1.44 -8.86 -1.36
C TYR A 54 2.08 -9.65 -0.23
N ILE A 55 3.30 -10.14 -0.46
CA ILE A 55 4.07 -10.93 0.49
C ILE A 55 4.98 -9.99 1.30
N TYR A 56 4.78 -9.96 2.61
CA TYR A 56 5.45 -9.05 3.52
C TYR A 56 5.94 -9.73 4.80
N SER A 57 6.86 -9.06 5.51
CA SER A 57 7.21 -9.41 6.88
C SER A 57 7.10 -8.17 7.76
N PRO A 58 6.49 -8.25 8.94
CA PRO A 58 6.41 -7.13 9.89
C PRO A 58 7.79 -6.62 10.33
N THR A 59 8.82 -7.46 10.27
CA THR A 59 10.20 -7.12 10.64
C THR A 59 11.04 -6.62 9.46
N CYS A 60 10.48 -6.60 8.25
CA CYS A 60 11.17 -6.13 7.06
C CYS A 60 11.13 -4.60 6.95
N GLY A 61 12.27 -3.94 6.96
CA GLY A 61 12.36 -2.47 6.86
C GLY A 61 11.70 -1.91 5.59
N HIS A 62 11.95 -2.51 4.42
CA HIS A 62 11.35 -2.06 3.16
C HIS A 62 9.83 -2.29 3.11
N CYS A 63 9.32 -3.32 3.78
CA CYS A 63 7.88 -3.52 3.91
C CYS A 63 7.25 -2.40 4.76
N ASN A 64 7.91 -2.03 5.86
CA ASN A 64 7.45 -0.95 6.74
C ASN A 64 7.46 0.42 6.06
N GLU A 65 8.42 0.68 5.16
CA GLU A 65 8.49 1.93 4.40
C GLU A 65 7.28 2.16 3.49
N ILE A 66 6.71 1.10 2.92
CA ILE A 66 5.57 1.17 1.98
C ILE A 66 4.25 0.70 2.59
N LYS A 67 4.25 0.37 3.88
CA LYS A 67 3.08 -0.19 4.58
C LYS A 67 1.83 0.67 4.39
N GLN A 68 1.94 1.99 4.55
CA GLN A 68 0.81 2.91 4.41
C GLN A 68 0.25 2.93 2.99
N ASP A 69 1.10 2.94 1.98
CA ASP A 69 0.68 2.95 0.57
C ASP A 69 -0.09 1.68 0.21
N VAL A 70 0.45 0.51 0.61
CA VAL A 70 -0.15 -0.79 0.28
C VAL A 70 -1.48 -0.99 1.02
N ILE A 71 -1.55 -0.66 2.31
CA ILE A 71 -2.78 -0.78 3.09
C ILE A 71 -3.84 0.20 2.58
N THR A 72 -3.47 1.44 2.31
CA THR A 72 -4.41 2.43 1.74
C THR A 72 -4.98 1.95 0.41
N TYR A 73 -4.14 1.43 -0.48
CA TYR A 73 -4.59 0.86 -1.75
C TYR A 73 -5.61 -0.26 -1.54
N ALA A 74 -5.31 -1.22 -0.65
CA ALA A 74 -6.17 -2.36 -0.37
C ALA A 74 -7.54 -1.95 0.22
N LEU A 75 -7.56 -0.96 1.11
CA LEU A 75 -8.79 -0.46 1.73
C LEU A 75 -9.68 0.31 0.75
N VAL A 76 -9.08 1.01 -0.22
CA VAL A 76 -9.79 1.74 -1.28
C VAL A 76 -10.28 0.78 -2.36
N ASN A 77 -9.45 -0.18 -2.78
CA ASN A 77 -9.72 -1.12 -3.87
C ASN A 77 -10.02 -2.53 -3.31
N LYS A 78 -11.09 -2.65 -2.53
CA LYS A 78 -11.45 -3.89 -1.84
C LYS A 78 -11.54 -5.09 -2.79
N GLY A 79 -10.91 -6.19 -2.38
CA GLY A 79 -10.90 -7.44 -3.13
C GLY A 79 -9.88 -7.50 -4.28
N THR A 80 -9.05 -6.47 -4.44
CA THR A 80 -8.00 -6.44 -5.48
C THR A 80 -6.60 -6.69 -4.96
N LEU A 81 -6.38 -6.60 -3.64
CA LEU A 81 -5.11 -6.90 -3.01
C LEU A 81 -5.30 -7.69 -1.72
N TYR A 82 -4.55 -8.77 -1.58
CA TYR A 82 -4.50 -9.63 -0.40
C TYR A 82 -3.10 -9.65 0.21
N PHE A 83 -3.03 -9.80 1.53
CA PHE A 83 -1.80 -9.80 2.30
C PHE A 83 -1.38 -11.23 2.64
N VAL A 84 -0.10 -11.55 2.40
CA VAL A 84 0.48 -12.86 2.71
C VAL A 84 1.64 -12.66 3.67
N PRO A 85 1.47 -12.94 4.97
CA PRO A 85 2.57 -12.84 5.91
C PRO A 85 3.65 -13.88 5.59
N PHE A 86 4.89 -13.42 5.47
CA PHE A 86 6.03 -14.29 5.23
C PHE A 86 6.23 -15.26 6.40
N ASN A 87 6.41 -16.51 6.08
CA ASN A 87 6.80 -17.56 7.01
C ASN A 87 7.87 -18.48 6.41
N LYS A 88 8.42 -19.36 7.24
CA LYS A 88 9.53 -20.26 6.83
C LYS A 88 9.15 -21.31 5.77
N MET A 89 7.86 -21.49 5.49
CA MET A 89 7.39 -22.43 4.46
C MET A 89 7.39 -21.82 3.06
N ILE A 90 7.47 -20.48 2.95
CA ILE A 90 7.54 -19.81 1.65
C ILE A 90 8.93 -20.00 1.06
N PRO A 91 9.06 -20.63 -0.12
CA PRO A 91 10.35 -20.86 -0.75
C PRO A 91 11.05 -19.54 -1.14
N ILE A 92 12.30 -19.40 -0.74
CA ILE A 92 13.18 -18.34 -1.23
C ILE A 92 13.94 -18.86 -2.44
N ILE A 93 13.76 -18.19 -3.58
CA ILE A 93 14.45 -18.50 -4.83
C ILE A 93 15.63 -17.54 -5.04
N ILE A 94 16.79 -18.11 -5.34
CA ILE A 94 18.03 -17.35 -5.55
C ILE A 94 18.12 -16.83 -6.98
N ASP A 95 17.58 -17.60 -7.93
CA ASP A 95 17.54 -17.20 -9.33
C ASP A 95 16.37 -16.25 -9.57
N ARG A 96 16.69 -15.07 -10.10
CA ARG A 96 15.70 -14.02 -10.41
C ARG A 96 14.82 -14.35 -11.63
N THR A 97 15.04 -15.47 -12.29
CA THR A 97 14.10 -16.01 -13.28
C THR A 97 12.86 -16.49 -12.56
N LEU A 98 12.00 -15.53 -12.27
CA LEU A 98 10.78 -15.77 -11.51
C LEU A 98 9.85 -16.68 -12.30
N PRO A 99 9.25 -17.69 -11.65
CA PRO A 99 8.31 -18.57 -12.31
C PRO A 99 7.03 -17.78 -12.64
N LEU A 100 6.98 -17.23 -13.84
CA LEU A 100 5.75 -16.70 -14.42
C LEU A 100 4.95 -17.84 -15.06
N GLU A 101 3.64 -17.63 -15.22
CA GLU A 101 2.70 -18.61 -15.77
C GLU A 101 2.57 -19.89 -14.89
N LYS A 102 2.68 -19.73 -13.55
CA LYS A 102 2.51 -20.81 -12.60
C LYS A 102 1.11 -20.84 -12.02
N ASP A 103 0.52 -22.02 -12.05
CA ASP A 103 -0.83 -22.34 -11.55
C ASP A 103 -0.81 -23.28 -10.32
N LYS A 104 0.37 -23.58 -9.80
CA LYS A 104 0.56 -24.41 -8.60
C LYS A 104 1.43 -23.71 -7.58
N VAL A 105 0.98 -23.73 -6.33
CA VAL A 105 1.69 -23.06 -5.22
C VAL A 105 3.08 -23.66 -4.98
N GLU A 106 3.23 -24.96 -5.22
CA GLU A 106 4.51 -25.68 -5.04
C GLU A 106 5.59 -25.19 -6.01
N ASP A 107 5.18 -24.60 -7.14
CA ASP A 107 6.08 -24.06 -8.15
C ASP A 107 6.43 -22.58 -7.91
N LEU A 108 5.81 -21.97 -6.89
CA LEU A 108 6.02 -20.56 -6.54
C LEU A 108 7.15 -20.39 -5.54
N GLY A 109 7.75 -19.23 -5.58
CA GLY A 109 8.74 -18.76 -4.61
C GLY A 109 8.97 -17.27 -4.75
N ILE A 110 9.64 -16.68 -3.78
CA ILE A 110 9.97 -15.26 -3.77
C ILE A 110 11.47 -15.04 -3.64
N VAL A 111 11.96 -13.91 -4.15
CA VAL A 111 13.37 -13.51 -3.97
C VAL A 111 13.60 -12.92 -2.57
N GLY A 112 12.55 -12.36 -1.98
CA GLY A 112 12.58 -11.73 -0.66
C GLY A 112 11.33 -10.87 -0.43
N THR A 113 11.29 -10.18 0.70
CA THR A 113 10.19 -9.28 1.03
C THR A 113 10.63 -7.81 0.92
N PRO A 114 9.75 -6.90 0.46
CA PRO A 114 8.42 -7.16 -0.09
C PRO A 114 8.45 -7.74 -1.51
N SER A 115 7.54 -8.65 -1.80
CA SER A 115 7.21 -9.13 -3.14
C SER A 115 5.70 -9.02 -3.37
N MET A 116 5.27 -8.89 -4.62
CA MET A 116 3.86 -8.83 -4.96
C MET A 116 3.60 -9.57 -6.27
N PHE A 117 2.70 -10.52 -6.25
CA PHE A 117 2.25 -11.24 -7.46
C PHE A 117 1.00 -10.60 -8.04
N LEU A 118 0.93 -10.48 -9.35
CA LEU A 118 -0.33 -10.33 -10.06
C LEU A 118 -0.84 -11.71 -10.42
N VAL A 119 -2.00 -12.07 -9.87
CA VAL A 119 -2.68 -13.34 -10.15
C VAL A 119 -3.88 -13.05 -11.05
N VAL A 120 -3.99 -13.80 -12.15
CA VAL A 120 -5.12 -13.72 -13.08
C VAL A 120 -5.59 -15.12 -13.39
N ASN A 121 -6.87 -15.41 -13.16
CA ASN A 121 -7.47 -16.72 -13.34
C ASN A 121 -6.65 -17.83 -12.63
N HIS A 122 -6.27 -17.58 -11.38
CA HIS A 122 -5.49 -18.49 -10.54
C HIS A 122 -4.06 -18.80 -11.04
N VAL A 123 -3.52 -17.96 -11.93
CA VAL A 123 -2.16 -18.09 -12.48
C VAL A 123 -1.35 -16.83 -12.15
N VAL A 124 -0.12 -16.98 -11.67
CA VAL A 124 0.80 -15.85 -11.47
C VAL A 124 1.26 -15.34 -12.84
N LYS A 125 0.87 -14.12 -13.17
CA LYS A 125 1.22 -13.47 -14.44
C LYS A 125 2.44 -12.56 -14.31
N GLU A 126 2.57 -11.87 -13.19
CA GLU A 126 3.68 -10.94 -12.95
C GLU A 126 4.15 -11.04 -11.49
N ASN A 127 5.40 -10.69 -11.28
CA ASN A 127 6.00 -10.61 -9.96
C ASN A 127 6.78 -9.29 -9.84
N TYR A 128 6.40 -8.49 -8.87
CA TYR A 128 7.03 -7.22 -8.54
C TYR A 128 7.89 -7.40 -7.29
N VAL A 129 9.17 -7.08 -7.38
CA VAL A 129 10.12 -7.29 -6.29
C VAL A 129 10.66 -5.96 -5.78
N GLY A 130 10.49 -5.74 -4.48
CA GLY A 130 10.98 -4.56 -3.80
C GLY A 130 10.03 -3.35 -3.88
N LYS A 131 10.26 -2.43 -2.95
CA LYS A 131 9.34 -1.31 -2.69
C LYS A 131 9.05 -0.42 -3.90
N LYS A 132 10.05 -0.16 -4.74
CA LYS A 132 9.89 0.78 -5.87
C LYS A 132 8.93 0.26 -6.93
N GLU A 133 9.07 -1.02 -7.30
CA GLU A 133 8.21 -1.65 -8.30
C GLU A 133 6.78 -1.78 -7.79
N ILE A 134 6.62 -2.20 -6.54
CA ILE A 134 5.30 -2.36 -5.91
C ILE A 134 4.56 -1.04 -5.86
N VAL A 135 5.16 0.02 -5.28
CA VAL A 135 4.50 1.33 -5.19
C VAL A 135 4.17 1.89 -6.57
N LYS A 136 5.10 1.77 -7.54
CA LYS A 136 4.85 2.21 -8.92
C LYS A 136 3.66 1.49 -9.54
N THR A 137 3.53 0.18 -9.33
CA THR A 137 2.42 -0.62 -9.85
C THR A 137 1.09 -0.18 -9.24
N LEU A 138 1.00 -0.09 -7.91
CA LEU A 138 -0.22 0.31 -7.21
C LEU A 138 -0.65 1.76 -7.50
N THR A 139 0.28 2.62 -7.87
CA THR A 139 -0.03 4.03 -8.23
C THR A 139 -0.58 4.15 -9.65
N ASN A 140 -0.27 3.19 -10.54
CA ASN A 140 -0.65 3.23 -11.95
C ASN A 140 -1.82 2.28 -12.32
N ASP A 141 -2.30 1.47 -11.35
CA ASP A 141 -3.44 0.58 -11.52
C ASP A 141 -4.75 1.33 -11.21
#